data_e2cdf1fe3e8fea7cc870d3d988434af0
#
_entry.id   e2cdf1fe3e8fea7cc870d3d988434af0
#
_cell.length_a   1.000
_cell.length_b   1.000
_cell.length_c   1.000
_cell.angle_alpha   90.00
_cell.angle_beta   90.00
_cell.angle_gamma   90.00
#
_symmetry.space_group_name_H-M   'P 1'
#
loop_
_entity.id
_entity.type
_entity.pdbx_description
1 polymer ?
#
loop_
_entity_poly.entity_id
_entity_poly.type
_entity_poly.pdbx_seq_one_letter_code
_entity_poly.pdbx_strand_id
1 'polypeptide(L)'
;LKLINFDFARGADGTQIIKSKNKRMPQHLFYFTLMNIDLSNYHYARHFKYLKDSEIIIPSESIANTFEDLVKLNYDIIFNLQSQNQRLREARDILLPRLMMGLLNVDDINL
;
A
#
# COMPACT_ATOMS: atom_id res chain seq x y z
N LEU A 1 1.43 -10.15 0.84
CA LEU A 1 1.30 -9.17 -0.25
C LEU A 1 1.12 -7.77 0.30
N LYS A 2 1.67 -6.77 -0.38
CA LYS A 2 1.54 -5.35 -0.04
C LYS A 2 1.42 -4.54 -1.32
N LEU A 3 0.47 -3.62 -1.35
CA LEU A 3 0.34 -2.63 -2.41
C LEU A 3 1.17 -1.39 -2.06
N ILE A 4 2.00 -0.93 -2.99
CA ILE A 4 2.93 0.19 -2.79
C ILE A 4 2.70 1.24 -3.89
N ASN A 5 2.61 2.50 -3.50
CA ASN A 5 2.43 3.64 -4.41
C ASN A 5 3.51 4.73 -4.26
N PHE A 6 4.59 4.42 -3.55
CA PHE A 6 5.73 5.32 -3.32
C PHE A 6 7.03 4.68 -3.79
N ASP A 7 8.04 5.49 -3.98
CA ASP A 7 9.37 5.00 -4.35
C ASP A 7 9.95 4.10 -3.27
N PHE A 8 10.51 2.98 -3.67
CA PHE A 8 11.07 2.00 -2.76
C PHE A 8 12.32 1.34 -3.34
N ALA A 9 13.21 0.91 -2.47
CA ALA A 9 14.33 0.07 -2.84
C ALA A 9 13.94 -1.41 -2.77
N ARG A 10 14.33 -2.18 -3.77
CA ARG A 10 14.13 -3.63 -3.73
C ARG A 10 14.98 -4.24 -2.62
N GLY A 11 14.36 -5.03 -1.77
CA GLY A 11 15.03 -5.77 -0.70
C GLY A 11 15.82 -6.99 -1.21
N ALA A 12 16.12 -7.91 -0.29
CA ALA A 12 16.87 -9.13 -0.56
C ALA A 12 16.22 -10.04 -1.62
N ASP A 13 16.95 -11.04 -2.09
CA ASP A 13 16.58 -11.94 -3.21
C ASP A 13 15.21 -12.63 -3.09
N GLY A 14 14.66 -12.76 -1.88
CA GLY A 14 13.33 -13.31 -1.63
C GLY A 14 12.16 -12.35 -1.95
N THR A 15 12.45 -11.07 -2.23
CA THR A 15 11.40 -10.07 -2.52
C THR A 15 11.01 -10.11 -3.99
N GLN A 16 9.74 -10.39 -4.26
CA GLN A 16 9.18 -10.41 -5.60
C GLN A 16 8.31 -9.18 -5.84
N ILE A 17 8.53 -8.50 -6.98
CA ILE A 17 7.73 -7.37 -7.42
C ILE A 17 6.79 -7.87 -8.52
N ILE A 18 5.50 -7.71 -8.29
CA ILE A 18 4.46 -8.18 -9.19
C ILE A 18 3.68 -6.98 -9.75
N LYS A 19 3.58 -6.90 -11.06
CA LYS A 19 2.85 -5.85 -11.76
C LYS A 19 1.93 -6.45 -12.80
N SER A 20 0.69 -6.00 -12.85
CA SER A 20 -0.25 -6.39 -13.90
C SER A 20 0.15 -5.79 -15.25
N LYS A 21 0.04 -6.60 -16.31
CA LYS A 21 0.25 -6.17 -17.69
C LYS A 21 -1.04 -6.24 -18.53
N ASN A 22 -2.11 -6.78 -17.97
CA ASN A 22 -3.36 -7.00 -18.69
C ASN A 22 -4.32 -5.84 -18.43
N LYS A 23 -4.86 -5.22 -19.48
CA LYS A 23 -5.85 -4.14 -19.38
C LYS A 23 -7.12 -4.55 -18.63
N ARG A 24 -7.52 -5.81 -18.74
CA ARG A 24 -8.69 -6.37 -18.02
C ARG A 24 -8.40 -6.72 -16.57
N MET A 25 -7.17 -6.54 -16.11
CA MET A 25 -6.73 -6.79 -14.75
C MET A 25 -5.91 -5.58 -14.25
N PRO A 26 -6.55 -4.44 -13.96
CA PRO A 26 -5.87 -3.28 -13.38
C PRO A 26 -5.17 -3.62 -12.06
N GLN A 27 -4.22 -2.79 -11.64
CA GLN A 27 -3.32 -3.12 -10.53
C GLN A 27 -4.04 -3.37 -9.20
N HIS A 28 -5.05 -2.59 -8.85
CA HIS A 28 -5.81 -2.80 -7.61
C HIS A 28 -6.65 -4.06 -7.67
N LEU A 29 -7.35 -4.30 -8.78
CA LEU A 29 -8.09 -5.54 -8.99
C LEU A 29 -7.17 -6.77 -8.91
N PHE A 30 -5.99 -6.69 -9.53
CA PHE A 30 -4.99 -7.74 -9.45
C PHE A 30 -4.51 -7.99 -8.03
N TYR A 31 -4.24 -6.93 -7.27
CA TYR A 31 -3.86 -7.04 -5.86
C TYR A 31 -4.92 -7.76 -5.04
N PHE A 32 -6.18 -7.37 -5.15
CA PHE A 32 -7.28 -8.00 -4.41
C PHE A 32 -7.53 -9.44 -4.85
N THR A 33 -7.39 -9.73 -6.13
CA THR A 33 -7.47 -11.11 -6.64
C THR A 33 -6.40 -11.99 -6.02
N LEU A 34 -5.16 -11.51 -5.96
CA LEU A 34 -4.06 -12.24 -5.32
C LEU A 34 -4.25 -12.40 -3.81
N MET A 35 -4.79 -11.38 -3.14
CA MET A 35 -5.10 -11.44 -1.71
C MET A 35 -6.16 -12.49 -1.36
N ASN A 36 -7.06 -12.76 -2.29
CA ASN A 36 -8.12 -13.75 -2.12
C ASN A 36 -7.66 -15.20 -2.34
N ILE A 37 -6.44 -15.42 -2.84
CA ILE A 37 -5.86 -16.76 -3.00
C ILE A 37 -5.41 -17.28 -1.63
N ASP A 38 -5.96 -18.41 -1.22
CA ASP A 38 -5.56 -19.07 0.03
C ASP A 38 -4.24 -19.82 -0.15
N LEU A 39 -3.21 -19.35 0.52
CA LEU A 39 -1.88 -19.96 0.55
C LEU A 39 -1.54 -20.60 1.91
N SER A 40 -2.52 -20.69 2.82
CA SER A 40 -2.31 -21.15 4.20
C SER A 40 -1.76 -22.59 4.30
N ASN A 41 -2.09 -23.43 3.33
CA ASN A 41 -1.67 -24.84 3.28
C ASN A 41 -0.26 -25.06 2.73
N TYR A 42 0.45 -23.99 2.36
CA TYR A 42 1.76 -24.08 1.73
C TYR A 42 2.87 -23.47 2.58
N HIS A 43 4.06 -24.06 2.54
CA HIS A 43 5.22 -23.47 3.20
C HIS A 43 5.57 -22.10 2.56
N TYR A 44 5.87 -21.13 3.41
CA TYR A 44 6.18 -19.74 3.02
C TYR A 44 7.18 -19.63 1.84
N ALA A 45 8.24 -20.43 1.85
CA ALA A 45 9.26 -20.43 0.79
C ALA A 45 8.74 -20.80 -0.60
N ARG A 46 7.53 -21.40 -0.70
CA ARG A 46 6.92 -21.82 -1.97
C ARG A 46 5.71 -21.00 -2.37
N HIS A 47 5.29 -20.03 -1.58
CA HIS A 47 4.09 -19.23 -1.84
C HIS A 47 4.09 -18.60 -3.23
N PHE A 48 5.24 -18.09 -3.69
CA PHE A 48 5.33 -17.47 -5.00
C PHE A 48 5.12 -18.46 -6.15
N LYS A 49 5.60 -19.71 -6.01
CA LYS A 49 5.37 -20.77 -6.98
C LYS A 49 3.89 -21.08 -7.08
N TYR A 50 3.24 -21.34 -5.94
CA TYR A 50 1.81 -21.64 -5.91
C TYR A 50 0.95 -20.50 -6.39
N LEU A 51 1.35 -19.26 -6.10
CA LEU A 51 0.68 -18.07 -6.62
C LEU A 51 0.70 -18.01 -8.16
N LYS A 52 1.81 -18.41 -8.79
CA LYS A 52 1.92 -18.47 -10.25
C LYS A 52 1.05 -19.56 -10.88
N ASP A 53 0.89 -20.67 -10.17
CA ASP A 53 0.14 -21.83 -10.65
C ASP A 53 -1.37 -21.70 -10.36
N SER A 54 -1.78 -20.67 -9.61
CA SER A 54 -3.17 -20.41 -9.26
C SER A 54 -3.97 -19.89 -10.45
N GLU A 55 -5.14 -20.42 -10.65
CA GLU A 55 -6.11 -19.93 -11.61
C GLU A 55 -6.85 -18.73 -11.05
N ILE A 56 -7.00 -17.67 -11.85
CA ILE A 56 -7.72 -16.46 -11.50
C ILE A 56 -8.80 -16.14 -12.54
N ILE A 57 -9.88 -15.53 -12.07
CA ILE A 57 -10.95 -15.08 -12.95
C ILE A 57 -10.59 -13.69 -13.47
N ILE A 58 -10.59 -13.55 -14.80
CA ILE A 58 -10.39 -12.25 -15.46
C ILE A 58 -11.76 -11.71 -15.88
N PRO A 59 -12.22 -10.59 -15.31
CA PRO A 59 -13.53 -10.03 -15.63
C PRO A 59 -13.55 -9.37 -17.02
N SER A 60 -14.73 -8.90 -17.44
CA SER A 60 -14.83 -8.01 -18.59
C SER A 60 -14.14 -6.68 -18.31
N GLU A 61 -13.69 -5.99 -19.35
CA GLU A 61 -13.01 -4.70 -19.23
C GLU A 61 -13.88 -3.64 -18.52
N SER A 62 -15.18 -3.64 -18.80
CA SER A 62 -16.12 -2.71 -18.17
C SER A 62 -16.21 -2.90 -16.65
N ILE A 63 -16.32 -4.14 -16.18
CA ILE A 63 -16.36 -4.46 -14.74
C ILE A 63 -15.01 -4.12 -14.09
N ALA A 64 -13.91 -4.46 -14.74
CA ALA A 64 -12.58 -4.18 -14.25
C ALA A 64 -12.33 -2.67 -14.06
N ASN A 65 -12.74 -1.85 -15.02
CA ASN A 65 -12.58 -0.40 -14.95
C ASN A 65 -13.48 0.22 -13.88
N THR A 66 -14.74 -0.21 -13.75
CA THR A 66 -15.63 0.27 -12.69
C THR A 66 -15.07 -0.03 -11.31
N PHE A 67 -14.55 -1.23 -11.10
CA PHE A 67 -13.89 -1.60 -9.85
C PHE A 67 -12.64 -0.75 -9.58
N GLU A 68 -11.79 -0.59 -10.59
CA GLU A 68 -10.56 0.19 -10.47
C GLU A 68 -10.83 1.65 -10.11
N ASP A 69 -11.81 2.28 -10.73
CA ASP A 69 -12.19 3.67 -10.46
C ASP A 69 -12.63 3.87 -9.01
N LEU A 70 -13.46 2.95 -8.49
CA LEU A 70 -13.92 3.00 -7.10
C LEU A 70 -12.77 2.80 -6.10
N VAL A 71 -11.95 1.79 -6.34
CA VAL A 71 -10.88 1.40 -5.42
C VAL A 71 -9.73 2.39 -5.45
N LYS A 72 -9.36 2.87 -6.64
CA LYS A 72 -8.30 3.85 -6.81
C LYS A 72 -8.55 5.11 -5.99
N LEU A 73 -9.77 5.65 -6.05
CA LEU A 73 -10.13 6.83 -5.27
C LEU A 73 -9.90 6.60 -3.77
N ASN A 74 -10.33 5.46 -3.25
CA ASN A 74 -10.14 5.11 -1.84
C ASN A 74 -8.65 4.96 -1.48
N TYR A 75 -7.85 4.33 -2.33
CA TYR A 75 -6.42 4.19 -2.10
C TYR A 75 -5.68 5.53 -2.17
N ASP A 76 -6.05 6.42 -3.09
CA ASP A 76 -5.48 7.77 -3.17
C ASP A 76 -5.73 8.54 -1.87
N ILE A 77 -6.92 8.42 -1.28
CA ILE A 77 -7.25 8.99 0.05
C ILE A 77 -6.40 8.35 1.15
N ILE A 78 -6.31 7.03 1.19
CA ILE A 78 -5.51 6.30 2.18
C ILE A 78 -4.05 6.73 2.13
N PHE A 79 -3.45 6.80 0.96
CA PHE A 79 -2.06 7.19 0.79
C PHE A 79 -1.81 8.65 1.17
N ASN A 80 -2.76 9.55 0.84
CA ASN A 80 -2.69 10.95 1.28
C ASN A 80 -2.74 11.05 2.80
N LEU A 81 -3.65 10.34 3.46
CA LEU A 81 -3.74 10.31 4.93
C LEU A 81 -2.48 9.70 5.57
N GLN A 82 -1.91 8.67 5.00
CA GLN A 82 -0.65 8.09 5.47
C GLN A 82 0.51 9.10 5.37
N SER A 83 0.59 9.85 4.28
CA SER A 83 1.58 10.92 4.09
C SER A 83 1.39 12.03 5.12
N GLN A 84 0.15 12.46 5.38
CA GLN A 84 -0.16 13.45 6.41
C GLN A 84 0.22 12.94 7.81
N ASN A 85 -0.10 11.70 8.13
CA ASN A 85 0.29 11.08 9.39
C ASN A 85 1.81 11.06 9.58
N GLN A 86 2.56 10.77 8.53
CA GLN A 86 4.02 10.78 8.59
C GLN A 86 4.55 12.19 8.89
N ARG A 87 4.05 13.21 8.20
CA ARG A 87 4.43 14.61 8.44
C ARG A 87 4.07 15.08 9.85
N LEU A 88 2.92 14.66 10.36
CA LEU A 88 2.50 14.97 11.74
C LEU A 88 3.42 14.31 12.78
N ARG A 89 3.84 13.07 12.55
CA ARG A 89 4.82 12.40 13.41
C ARG A 89 6.16 13.12 13.41
N GLU A 90 6.65 13.51 12.25
CA GLU A 90 7.90 14.27 12.10
C GLU A 90 7.80 15.63 12.82
N ALA A 91 6.69 16.36 12.65
CA ALA A 91 6.45 17.62 13.35
C ALA A 91 6.41 17.42 14.87
N ARG A 92 5.73 16.39 15.37
CA ARG A 92 5.73 16.03 16.79
C ARG A 92 7.14 15.76 17.29
N ASP A 93 7.91 14.97 16.56
CA ASP A 93 9.24 14.55 16.98
C ASP A 93 10.25 15.73 16.98
N ILE A 94 10.00 16.76 16.18
CA ILE A 94 10.77 18.01 16.19
C ILE A 94 10.33 18.95 17.32
N LEU A 95 9.01 19.10 17.53
CA LEU A 95 8.44 20.08 18.45
C LEU A 95 8.48 19.61 19.91
N LEU A 96 8.24 18.32 20.17
CA LEU A 96 8.16 17.80 21.54
C LEU A 96 9.45 18.03 22.35
N PRO A 97 10.66 17.71 21.86
CA PRO A 97 11.88 18.02 22.57
C PRO A 97 12.08 19.50 22.83
N ARG A 98 11.68 20.38 21.90
CA ARG A 98 11.80 21.84 22.05
C ARG A 98 10.85 22.38 23.12
N LEU A 99 9.64 21.87 23.19
CA LEU A 99 8.69 22.20 24.27
C LEU A 99 9.19 21.73 25.64
N MET A 100 9.72 20.51 25.71
CA MET A 100 10.26 19.93 26.96
C MET A 100 11.50 20.68 27.45
N MET A 101 12.32 21.23 26.54
CA MET A 101 13.49 22.06 26.89
C MET A 101 13.17 23.53 27.12
N GLY A 102 11.89 23.94 27.04
CA GLY A 102 11.46 25.33 27.20
C GLY A 102 11.88 26.27 26.05
N LEU A 103 12.28 25.73 24.89
CA LEU A 103 12.69 26.51 23.70
C LEU A 103 11.49 27.11 22.96
N LEU A 104 10.29 26.57 23.17
CA LEU A 104 9.01 27.06 22.62
C LEU A 104 8.05 27.35 23.76
N ASN A 105 7.32 28.48 23.67
CA ASN A 105 6.22 28.78 24.56
C ASN A 105 4.93 28.28 23.93
N VAL A 106 4.09 27.56 24.72
CA VAL A 106 2.79 27.04 24.26
C VAL A 106 1.86 28.17 23.81
N ASP A 107 1.95 29.35 24.44
CA ASP A 107 1.13 30.53 24.12
C ASP A 107 1.46 31.11 22.74
N ASP A 108 2.63 30.84 22.20
CA ASP A 108 3.08 31.30 20.87
C ASP A 108 2.67 30.34 19.74
N ILE A 109 2.07 29.19 20.07
CA ILE A 109 1.61 28.20 19.10
C ILE A 109 0.16 28.50 18.73
N ASN A 110 -0.05 29.00 17.51
CA ASN A 110 -1.39 29.12 16.91
C ASN A 110 -1.85 27.75 16.39
N LEU A 111 -2.84 27.22 17.06
CA LEU A 111 -3.51 25.97 16.68
C LEU A 111 -4.76 26.27 15.83
#